data_b19d4a3518c0c6fb924b03e171fff024
#
_entry.id   b19d4a3518c0c6fb924b03e171fff024
#
_cell.length_a   1.000
_cell.length_b   1.000
_cell.length_c   1.000
_cell.angle_alpha   90.00
_cell.angle_beta   90.00
_cell.angle_gamma   90.00
#
_symmetry.space_group_name_H-M   'P 1'
#
loop_
_entity.id
_entity.type
_entity.pdbx_description
1 polymer ?
#
loop_
_entity_poly.entity_id
_entity_poly.type
_entity_poly.pdbx_seq_one_letter_code
_entity_poly.pdbx_strand_id
1 'polypeptide(L)'
;MSETFGVDSLITDTADRLFSQICDHESVQNAELNGEATEIWNAFAETGFPWISIDEKFGGSGGTLLDALEVLRLVGYHAAPIPAAETGVLGGWLLASSGQQLPEGVVTVLPSGSEDLLVTRNGDHLTLTGRGLRVPWARAAEIIVVPIQVEEQTFAATVDPDDCQITPMTNMAGEPRDTVDFNQVEAFAAPLPSDVNLQTFRFRGALSRTALMAGAIEKMSQLSVSYTNDRVQFGRPVAKFQAVQQHLVWGAQDAALARMAAETAGREANRGDGAFEIASAKLIANQAAARATKACHQAHGAMGMTQEYPLHHLSRRLWSWRKEYGGDAEWGAWLGRVAVSQGADGLYPLITGGSAVLK
;
A
#
# COMPACT_ATOMS: atom_id res chain seq x y z
N MET A 1 18.16 -1.51 -17.71
CA MET A 1 17.11 -1.57 -16.67
C MET A 1 17.67 -0.81 -15.48
N SER A 2 17.05 0.22 -14.99
CA SER A 2 17.55 0.97 -13.82
C SER A 2 17.22 0.15 -12.58
N GLU A 3 18.20 -0.11 -11.72
CA GLU A 3 18.02 -0.69 -10.39
C GLU A 3 16.99 0.15 -9.63
N THR A 4 15.80 -0.41 -9.42
CA THR A 4 14.70 0.23 -8.69
C THR A 4 14.94 -0.02 -7.21
N PHE A 5 14.86 1.00 -6.36
CA PHE A 5 15.14 0.95 -4.92
C PHE A 5 16.55 0.47 -4.51
N GLY A 6 17.42 0.05 -5.44
CA GLY A 6 18.68 -0.65 -5.13
C GLY A 6 18.48 -2.11 -4.73
N VAL A 7 17.36 -2.68 -5.12
CA VAL A 7 16.94 -4.06 -4.88
C VAL A 7 17.60 -4.99 -5.91
N ASP A 8 17.86 -6.24 -5.52
CA ASP A 8 18.35 -7.26 -6.43
C ASP A 8 17.38 -7.45 -7.60
N SER A 9 17.91 -7.39 -8.83
CA SER A 9 17.12 -7.59 -10.05
C SER A 9 16.39 -8.94 -10.07
N LEU A 10 16.93 -9.95 -9.38
CA LEU A 10 16.29 -11.27 -9.27
C LEU A 10 14.91 -11.20 -8.59
N ILE A 11 14.76 -10.37 -7.54
CA ILE A 11 13.49 -10.18 -6.85
C ILE A 11 12.49 -9.52 -7.79
N THR A 12 12.90 -8.42 -8.43
CA THR A 12 12.08 -7.69 -9.39
C THR A 12 11.64 -8.58 -10.55
N ASP A 13 12.56 -9.29 -11.20
CA ASP A 13 12.28 -10.13 -12.36
C ASP A 13 11.40 -11.34 -11.99
N THR A 14 11.60 -11.90 -10.79
CA THR A 14 10.78 -13.04 -10.32
C THR A 14 9.37 -12.62 -10.00
N ALA A 15 9.18 -11.51 -9.28
CA ALA A 15 7.85 -10.99 -8.96
C ALA A 15 7.10 -10.52 -10.21
N ASP A 16 7.77 -9.81 -11.13
CA ASP A 16 7.16 -9.36 -12.39
C ASP A 16 6.70 -10.55 -13.25
N ARG A 17 7.55 -11.58 -13.37
CA ARG A 17 7.21 -12.80 -14.10
C ARG A 17 6.03 -13.53 -13.47
N LEU A 18 6.02 -13.70 -12.14
CA LEU A 18 4.91 -14.32 -11.42
C LEU A 18 3.58 -13.60 -11.74
N PHE A 19 3.52 -12.30 -11.45
CA PHE A 19 2.28 -11.54 -11.62
C PHE A 19 1.85 -11.41 -13.09
N SER A 20 2.79 -11.36 -14.03
CA SER A 20 2.49 -11.40 -15.47
C SER A 20 1.77 -12.67 -15.90
N GLN A 21 2.01 -13.80 -15.21
CA GLN A 21 1.40 -15.09 -15.52
C GLN A 21 0.05 -15.29 -14.86
N ILE A 22 -0.16 -14.73 -13.65
CA ILE A 22 -1.35 -15.04 -12.84
C ILE A 22 -2.35 -13.87 -12.72
N CYS A 23 -1.94 -12.65 -13.08
CA CYS A 23 -2.78 -11.45 -13.00
C CYS A 23 -3.16 -10.92 -14.39
N ASP A 24 -3.75 -11.77 -15.22
CA ASP A 24 -4.37 -11.29 -16.45
C ASP A 24 -5.69 -10.55 -16.16
N HIS A 25 -6.28 -9.95 -17.19
CA HIS A 25 -7.49 -9.15 -17.04
C HIS A 25 -8.65 -9.96 -16.45
N GLU A 26 -8.84 -11.21 -16.90
CA GLU A 26 -9.94 -12.07 -16.48
C GLU A 26 -9.76 -12.54 -15.04
N SER A 27 -8.56 -12.97 -14.67
CA SER A 27 -8.23 -13.41 -13.30
C SER A 27 -8.43 -12.29 -12.28
N VAL A 28 -7.95 -11.07 -12.60
CA VAL A 28 -8.16 -9.89 -11.73
C VAL A 28 -9.65 -9.53 -11.65
N GLN A 29 -10.38 -9.55 -12.76
CA GLN A 29 -11.80 -9.23 -12.78
C GLN A 29 -12.62 -10.25 -11.96
N ASN A 30 -12.33 -11.54 -12.09
CA ASN A 30 -13.00 -12.58 -11.33
C ASN A 30 -12.74 -12.45 -9.83
N ALA A 31 -11.49 -12.17 -9.44
CA ALA A 31 -11.14 -11.95 -8.03
C ALA A 31 -11.85 -10.72 -7.44
N GLU A 32 -11.97 -9.62 -8.20
CA GLU A 32 -12.70 -8.43 -7.77
C GLU A 32 -14.21 -8.66 -7.62
N LEU A 33 -14.82 -9.47 -8.50
CA LEU A 33 -16.24 -9.79 -8.44
C LEU A 33 -16.58 -10.71 -7.27
N ASN A 34 -15.72 -11.69 -6.99
CA ASN A 34 -15.94 -12.68 -5.94
C ASN A 34 -15.44 -12.20 -4.57
N GLY A 35 -14.57 -11.17 -4.53
CA GLY A 35 -13.93 -10.71 -3.31
C GLY A 35 -12.89 -11.71 -2.77
N GLU A 36 -12.41 -12.62 -3.62
CA GLU A 36 -11.45 -13.68 -3.30
C GLU A 36 -10.38 -13.78 -4.39
N ALA A 37 -9.13 -13.95 -3.98
CA ALA A 37 -7.99 -14.12 -4.86
C ALA A 37 -7.08 -15.27 -4.41
N THR A 38 -7.68 -16.36 -3.97
CA THR A 38 -6.98 -17.49 -3.31
C THR A 38 -5.88 -18.06 -4.18
N GLU A 39 -6.09 -18.26 -5.48
CA GLU A 39 -5.08 -18.80 -6.40
C GLU A 39 -3.90 -17.83 -6.56
N ILE A 40 -4.19 -16.53 -6.72
CA ILE A 40 -3.16 -15.49 -6.84
C ILE A 40 -2.38 -15.38 -5.53
N TRP A 41 -3.08 -15.44 -4.40
CA TRP A 41 -2.44 -15.41 -3.07
C TRP A 41 -1.54 -16.62 -2.85
N ASN A 42 -2.01 -17.83 -3.11
CA ASN A 42 -1.23 -19.05 -2.90
C ASN A 42 0.05 -19.05 -3.75
N ALA A 43 -0.05 -18.72 -5.03
CA ALA A 43 1.13 -18.60 -5.89
C ALA A 43 2.12 -17.53 -5.41
N PHE A 44 1.64 -16.43 -4.85
CA PHE A 44 2.48 -15.40 -4.24
C PHE A 44 3.10 -15.88 -2.93
N ALA A 45 2.33 -16.57 -2.07
CA ALA A 45 2.81 -17.09 -0.79
C ALA A 45 3.92 -18.14 -0.94
N GLU A 46 3.81 -19.03 -1.95
CA GLU A 46 4.83 -20.04 -2.26
C GLU A 46 6.22 -19.45 -2.58
N THR A 47 6.29 -18.19 -3.00
CA THR A 47 7.57 -17.50 -3.26
C THR A 47 8.28 -17.01 -2.00
N GLY A 48 7.61 -16.95 -0.85
CA GLY A 48 8.10 -16.32 0.37
C GLY A 48 8.07 -14.78 0.33
N PHE A 49 7.59 -14.15 -0.74
CA PHE A 49 7.51 -12.69 -0.88
C PHE A 49 6.61 -12.00 0.14
N PRO A 50 5.51 -12.58 0.63
CA PRO A 50 4.73 -11.97 1.72
C PRO A 50 5.59 -11.59 2.92
N TRP A 51 6.60 -12.39 3.24
CA TRP A 51 7.45 -12.27 4.42
C TRP A 51 8.86 -11.76 4.13
N ILE A 52 9.10 -11.19 2.93
CA ILE A 52 10.44 -10.89 2.43
C ILE A 52 11.20 -9.91 3.35
N SER A 53 10.55 -8.94 3.99
CA SER A 53 11.20 -7.96 4.87
C SER A 53 11.25 -8.37 6.34
N ILE A 54 10.91 -9.58 6.68
CA ILE A 54 10.91 -10.08 8.05
C ILE A 54 12.10 -11.02 8.28
N ASP A 55 12.71 -10.89 9.46
CA ASP A 55 13.85 -11.73 9.89
C ASP A 55 13.45 -13.22 9.92
N GLU A 56 14.35 -14.10 9.47
CA GLU A 56 14.17 -15.56 9.43
C GLU A 56 13.82 -16.15 10.80
N LYS A 57 14.33 -15.58 11.89
CA LYS A 57 14.03 -16.04 13.27
C LYS A 57 12.54 -15.94 13.63
N PHE A 58 11.77 -15.09 12.92
CA PHE A 58 10.31 -14.97 13.09
C PHE A 58 9.51 -15.68 11.99
N GLY A 59 10.17 -16.42 11.10
CA GLY A 59 9.54 -17.10 9.98
C GLY A 59 9.54 -16.30 8.68
N GLY A 60 10.29 -15.19 8.60
CA GLY A 60 10.44 -14.38 7.40
C GLY A 60 11.50 -14.88 6.43
N SER A 61 11.75 -14.14 5.35
CA SER A 61 12.73 -14.48 4.31
C SER A 61 14.05 -13.70 4.44
N GLY A 62 14.21 -12.83 5.44
CA GLY A 62 15.48 -12.17 5.77
C GLY A 62 15.92 -11.03 4.83
N GLY A 63 15.06 -10.58 3.92
CA GLY A 63 15.33 -9.44 3.06
C GLY A 63 15.07 -8.08 3.75
N THR A 64 15.00 -7.04 2.96
CA THR A 64 14.89 -5.66 3.44
C THR A 64 13.50 -5.07 3.22
N LEU A 65 13.22 -3.93 3.86
CA LEU A 65 12.02 -3.14 3.57
C LEU A 65 11.98 -2.71 2.09
N LEU A 66 13.14 -2.41 1.48
CA LEU A 66 13.20 -2.01 0.08
C LEU A 66 12.75 -3.14 -0.86
N ASP A 67 13.13 -4.38 -0.56
CA ASP A 67 12.69 -5.56 -1.30
C ASP A 67 11.16 -5.71 -1.23
N ALA A 68 10.58 -5.55 -0.04
CA ALA A 68 9.13 -5.60 0.12
C ALA A 68 8.41 -4.45 -0.62
N LEU A 69 8.96 -3.23 -0.63
CA LEU A 69 8.37 -2.10 -1.35
C LEU A 69 8.43 -2.29 -2.86
N GLU A 70 9.49 -2.91 -3.40
CA GLU A 70 9.56 -3.25 -4.81
C GLU A 70 8.53 -4.33 -5.19
N VAL A 71 8.36 -5.35 -4.36
CA VAL A 71 7.29 -6.35 -4.54
C VAL A 71 5.91 -5.66 -4.51
N LEU A 72 5.66 -4.75 -3.56
CA LEU A 72 4.41 -3.98 -3.52
C LEU A 72 4.21 -3.11 -4.76
N ARG A 73 5.27 -2.50 -5.29
CA ARG A 73 5.17 -1.76 -6.55
C ARG A 73 4.68 -2.66 -7.69
N LEU A 74 5.18 -3.89 -7.77
CA LEU A 74 4.75 -4.86 -8.78
C LEU A 74 3.33 -5.39 -8.53
N VAL A 75 2.93 -5.59 -7.27
CA VAL A 75 1.51 -5.86 -6.92
C VAL A 75 0.60 -4.75 -7.47
N GLY A 76 0.98 -3.49 -7.28
CA GLY A 76 0.25 -2.34 -7.82
C GLY A 76 0.28 -2.29 -9.35
N TYR A 77 1.42 -2.55 -9.98
CA TYR A 77 1.62 -2.55 -11.42
C TYR A 77 0.72 -3.59 -12.11
N HIS A 78 0.63 -4.80 -11.58
CA HIS A 78 -0.20 -5.88 -12.11
C HIS A 78 -1.66 -5.86 -11.59
N ALA A 79 -2.01 -4.87 -10.78
CA ALA A 79 -3.32 -4.77 -10.12
C ALA A 79 -3.70 -6.04 -9.35
N ALA A 80 -2.72 -6.76 -8.78
CA ALA A 80 -2.96 -8.00 -8.07
C ALA A 80 -3.84 -7.77 -6.82
N PRO A 81 -5.02 -8.42 -6.72
CA PRO A 81 -5.98 -8.20 -5.64
C PRO A 81 -5.66 -9.07 -4.42
N ILE A 82 -4.50 -8.83 -3.80
CA ILE A 82 -3.99 -9.62 -2.66
C ILE A 82 -3.57 -8.73 -1.48
N PRO A 83 -3.60 -9.24 -0.24
CA PRO A 83 -3.25 -8.51 0.99
C PRO A 83 -1.73 -8.40 1.23
N ALA A 84 -0.93 -8.16 0.18
CA ALA A 84 0.53 -8.18 0.30
C ALA A 84 1.07 -7.13 1.28
N ALA A 85 0.51 -5.92 1.28
CA ALA A 85 0.92 -4.86 2.18
C ALA A 85 0.55 -5.15 3.63
N GLU A 86 -0.68 -5.64 3.85
CA GLU A 86 -1.23 -5.97 5.15
C GLU A 86 -0.45 -7.10 5.81
N THR A 87 -0.17 -8.15 5.05
CA THR A 87 0.45 -9.36 5.58
C THR A 87 1.91 -9.12 5.96
N GLY A 88 2.75 -8.66 5.06
CA GLY A 88 4.18 -8.53 5.33
C GLY A 88 4.57 -7.20 5.95
N VAL A 89 4.28 -6.10 5.22
CA VAL A 89 4.81 -4.78 5.55
C VAL A 89 4.18 -4.18 6.80
N LEU A 90 2.92 -4.54 7.11
CA LEU A 90 2.18 -4.00 8.25
C LEU A 90 2.04 -5.03 9.37
N GLY A 91 1.23 -6.08 9.19
CA GLY A 91 0.95 -7.05 10.24
C GLY A 91 2.16 -7.87 10.63
N GLY A 92 2.87 -8.44 9.67
CA GLY A 92 4.08 -9.21 9.93
C GLY A 92 5.17 -8.39 10.60
N TRP A 93 5.34 -7.13 10.18
CA TRP A 93 6.26 -6.21 10.86
C TRP A 93 5.88 -5.94 12.31
N LEU A 94 4.60 -5.75 12.63
CA LEU A 94 4.13 -5.56 14.01
C LEU A 94 4.37 -6.82 14.86
N LEU A 95 4.05 -8.01 14.31
CA LEU A 95 4.29 -9.29 14.98
C LEU A 95 5.78 -9.50 15.28
N ALA A 96 6.63 -9.38 14.27
CA ALA A 96 8.07 -9.54 14.43
C ALA A 96 8.67 -8.50 15.38
N SER A 97 8.22 -7.24 15.35
CA SER A 97 8.67 -6.17 16.24
C SER A 97 8.29 -6.41 17.69
N SER A 98 7.19 -7.11 17.94
CA SER A 98 6.75 -7.52 19.29
C SER A 98 7.31 -8.90 19.73
N GLY A 99 8.17 -9.52 18.93
CA GLY A 99 8.77 -10.82 19.22
C GLY A 99 7.87 -12.02 18.94
N GLN A 100 6.77 -11.84 18.22
CA GLN A 100 5.84 -12.91 17.87
C GLN A 100 6.25 -13.59 16.56
N GLN A 101 5.94 -14.89 16.44
CA GLN A 101 6.13 -15.66 15.21
C GLN A 101 5.08 -15.29 14.16
N LEU A 102 5.44 -15.40 12.89
CA LEU A 102 4.51 -15.22 11.79
C LEU A 102 3.61 -16.45 11.62
N PRO A 103 2.31 -16.27 11.33
CA PRO A 103 1.47 -17.38 10.88
C PRO A 103 1.78 -17.74 9.42
N GLU A 104 1.29 -18.88 8.96
CA GLU A 104 1.48 -19.31 7.56
C GLU A 104 0.56 -18.58 6.58
N GLY A 105 -0.61 -18.15 7.06
CA GLY A 105 -1.67 -17.54 6.23
C GLY A 105 -1.63 -16.02 6.15
N VAL A 106 -2.74 -15.47 5.72
CA VAL A 106 -2.95 -14.03 5.58
C VAL A 106 -2.98 -13.34 6.94
N VAL A 107 -2.17 -12.33 7.11
CA VAL A 107 -2.26 -11.41 8.23
C VAL A 107 -2.88 -10.10 7.78
N THR A 108 -3.84 -9.59 8.53
CA THR A 108 -4.37 -8.26 8.30
C THR A 108 -4.18 -7.36 9.51
N VAL A 109 -4.45 -6.08 9.34
CA VAL A 109 -4.31 -5.07 10.37
C VAL A 109 -5.58 -4.25 10.50
N LEU A 110 -5.87 -3.74 11.70
CA LEU A 110 -6.87 -2.70 11.89
C LEU A 110 -6.23 -1.34 11.54
N PRO A 111 -6.63 -0.68 10.43
CA PRO A 111 -5.92 0.51 9.91
C PRO A 111 -5.96 1.74 10.83
N SER A 112 -7.03 1.90 11.63
CA SER A 112 -7.18 2.97 12.62
C SER A 112 -6.49 2.64 13.95
N GLY A 113 -5.93 1.45 14.10
CA GLY A 113 -5.51 0.97 15.41
C GLY A 113 -6.70 0.86 16.37
N SER A 114 -6.48 1.20 17.62
CA SER A 114 -7.51 1.11 18.66
C SER A 114 -8.32 2.38 18.89
N GLU A 115 -8.25 3.38 17.98
CA GLU A 115 -8.90 4.69 18.18
C GLU A 115 -10.41 4.59 18.44
N ASP A 116 -11.08 3.62 17.81
CA ASP A 116 -12.52 3.38 17.91
C ASP A 116 -12.89 2.20 18.83
N LEU A 117 -11.92 1.67 19.59
CA LEU A 117 -12.11 0.52 20.47
C LEU A 117 -12.00 0.88 21.95
N LEU A 118 -12.92 0.34 22.74
CA LEU A 118 -12.74 0.27 24.20
C LEU A 118 -11.81 -0.91 24.50
N VAL A 119 -10.68 -0.61 25.14
CA VAL A 119 -9.65 -1.58 25.51
C VAL A 119 -9.60 -1.72 27.02
N THR A 120 -9.76 -2.93 27.52
CA THR A 120 -9.60 -3.25 28.95
C THR A 120 -8.43 -4.22 29.11
N ARG A 121 -7.50 -3.92 30.01
CA ARG A 121 -6.32 -4.75 30.25
C ARG A 121 -6.50 -5.68 31.45
N ASN A 122 -6.25 -6.98 31.24
CA ASN A 122 -6.25 -8.04 32.26
C ASN A 122 -4.94 -8.83 32.19
N GLY A 123 -3.89 -8.33 32.85
CA GLY A 123 -2.55 -8.94 32.79
C GLY A 123 -1.93 -8.79 31.40
N ASP A 124 -1.61 -9.92 30.76
CA ASP A 124 -1.05 -9.98 29.40
C ASP A 124 -2.13 -10.06 28.30
N HIS A 125 -3.40 -10.10 28.68
CA HIS A 125 -4.52 -10.12 27.76
C HIS A 125 -5.21 -8.76 27.74
N LEU A 126 -5.71 -8.41 26.57
CA LEU A 126 -6.58 -7.25 26.35
C LEU A 126 -7.96 -7.74 25.94
N THR A 127 -8.99 -7.09 26.44
CA THR A 127 -10.36 -7.30 25.96
C THR A 127 -10.75 -6.12 25.10
N LEU A 128 -11.18 -6.39 23.86
CA LEU A 128 -11.53 -5.40 22.86
C LEU A 128 -13.05 -5.35 22.69
N THR A 129 -13.61 -4.14 22.70
CA THR A 129 -15.03 -3.92 22.43
C THR A 129 -15.19 -2.69 21.53
N GLY A 130 -15.91 -2.83 20.43
CA GLY A 130 -16.13 -1.73 19.49
C GLY A 130 -16.18 -2.23 18.04
N ARG A 131 -15.92 -1.33 17.11
CA ARG A 131 -16.04 -1.63 15.69
C ARG A 131 -14.82 -1.14 14.90
N GLY A 132 -14.17 -2.06 14.19
CA GLY A 132 -13.15 -1.77 13.21
C GLY A 132 -13.76 -1.57 11.82
N LEU A 133 -13.53 -0.40 11.22
CA LEU A 133 -14.04 -0.09 9.89
C LEU A 133 -12.98 -0.25 8.82
N ARG A 134 -13.39 -0.74 7.66
CA ARG A 134 -12.54 -0.88 6.47
C ARG A 134 -11.28 -1.71 6.72
N VAL A 135 -11.42 -2.77 7.50
CA VAL A 135 -10.34 -3.73 7.76
C VAL A 135 -10.04 -4.50 6.48
N PRO A 136 -8.84 -4.38 5.92
CA PRO A 136 -8.52 -5.03 4.66
C PRO A 136 -8.50 -6.54 4.84
N TRP A 137 -9.19 -7.28 3.96
CA TRP A 137 -9.11 -8.75 3.88
C TRP A 137 -9.41 -9.51 5.18
N ALA A 138 -10.18 -8.92 6.12
CA ALA A 138 -10.47 -9.55 7.43
C ALA A 138 -11.11 -10.92 7.29
N ARG A 139 -12.01 -11.10 6.29
CA ARG A 139 -12.70 -12.37 6.02
C ARG A 139 -11.78 -13.50 5.53
N ALA A 140 -10.58 -13.18 5.06
CA ALA A 140 -9.59 -14.11 4.54
C ALA A 140 -8.36 -14.22 5.45
N ALA A 141 -8.32 -13.47 6.55
CA ALA A 141 -7.16 -13.43 7.44
C ALA A 141 -7.17 -14.62 8.41
N GLU A 142 -5.98 -15.12 8.70
CA GLU A 142 -5.73 -16.05 9.80
C GLU A 142 -5.62 -15.30 11.15
N ILE A 143 -5.07 -14.07 11.10
CA ILE A 143 -4.93 -13.21 12.27
C ILE A 143 -5.22 -11.75 11.90
N ILE A 144 -5.95 -11.05 12.78
CA ILE A 144 -6.09 -9.59 12.76
C ILE A 144 -5.12 -9.00 13.79
N VAL A 145 -4.16 -8.21 13.34
CA VAL A 145 -3.24 -7.48 14.22
C VAL A 145 -3.79 -6.07 14.48
N VAL A 146 -3.98 -5.75 15.74
CA VAL A 146 -4.47 -4.44 16.19
C VAL A 146 -3.34 -3.72 16.92
N PRO A 147 -2.76 -2.65 16.38
CA PRO A 147 -1.83 -1.81 17.14
C PRO A 147 -2.63 -1.00 18.16
N ILE A 148 -2.31 -1.18 19.44
CA ILE A 148 -3.06 -0.61 20.58
C ILE A 148 -2.15 0.24 21.44
N GLN A 149 -2.58 1.46 21.74
CA GLN A 149 -1.94 2.30 22.75
C GLN A 149 -2.65 2.14 24.09
N VAL A 150 -1.92 1.67 25.11
CA VAL A 150 -2.38 1.64 26.51
C VAL A 150 -1.39 2.47 27.33
N GLU A 151 -1.84 3.58 27.88
CA GLU A 151 -0.98 4.56 28.55
C GLU A 151 0.14 5.03 27.61
N GLU A 152 1.40 4.85 28.00
CA GLU A 152 2.57 5.24 27.19
C GLU A 152 3.15 4.09 26.35
N GLN A 153 2.59 2.88 26.46
CA GLN A 153 3.08 1.68 25.77
C GLN A 153 2.18 1.29 24.61
N THR A 154 2.79 1.04 23.45
CA THR A 154 2.11 0.44 22.29
C THR A 154 2.26 -1.08 22.31
N PHE A 155 1.21 -1.78 21.93
CA PHE A 155 1.16 -3.24 21.86
C PHE A 155 0.74 -3.68 20.44
N ALA A 156 1.25 -4.82 19.99
CA ALA A 156 0.67 -5.59 18.90
C ALA A 156 -0.28 -6.62 19.50
N ALA A 157 -1.57 -6.37 19.44
CA ALA A 157 -2.58 -7.31 19.88
C ALA A 157 -3.01 -8.20 18.70
N THR A 158 -3.11 -9.50 18.94
CA THR A 158 -3.56 -10.49 17.94
C THR A 158 -4.93 -11.01 18.29
N VAL A 159 -5.80 -11.04 17.32
CA VAL A 159 -7.20 -11.49 17.42
C VAL A 159 -7.45 -12.55 16.37
N ASP A 160 -8.11 -13.64 16.76
CA ASP A 160 -8.64 -14.61 15.82
C ASP A 160 -9.89 -14.03 15.13
N PRO A 161 -9.94 -13.98 13.79
CA PRO A 161 -11.13 -13.52 13.08
C PRO A 161 -12.40 -14.27 13.42
N ASP A 162 -12.31 -15.55 13.81
CA ASP A 162 -13.44 -16.39 14.19
C ASP A 162 -14.10 -15.92 15.51
N ASP A 163 -13.39 -15.17 16.35
CA ASP A 163 -13.93 -14.55 17.56
C ASP A 163 -14.68 -13.24 17.29
N CYS A 164 -14.68 -12.77 16.04
CA CYS A 164 -15.26 -11.51 15.62
C CYS A 164 -16.50 -11.72 14.73
N GLN A 165 -17.40 -10.74 14.74
CA GLN A 165 -18.42 -10.67 13.71
C GLN A 165 -17.90 -9.83 12.53
N ILE A 166 -17.67 -10.50 11.39
CA ILE A 166 -17.18 -9.84 10.17
C ILE A 166 -18.36 -9.59 9.23
N THR A 167 -18.55 -8.31 8.87
CA THR A 167 -19.50 -7.90 7.84
C THR A 167 -18.74 -7.60 6.56
N PRO A 168 -18.94 -8.38 5.48
CA PRO A 168 -18.27 -8.20 4.21
C PRO A 168 -18.57 -6.83 3.57
N MET A 169 -17.52 -6.09 3.25
CA MET A 169 -17.55 -4.83 2.52
C MET A 169 -16.43 -4.82 1.50
N THR A 170 -16.52 -3.94 0.51
CA THR A 170 -15.46 -3.75 -0.49
C THR A 170 -15.15 -2.27 -0.71
N ASN A 171 -13.94 -1.99 -1.19
CA ASN A 171 -13.62 -0.67 -1.70
C ASN A 171 -14.08 -0.52 -3.18
N MET A 172 -13.76 0.63 -3.78
CA MET A 172 -14.13 0.92 -5.18
C MET A 172 -13.51 -0.07 -6.19
N ALA A 173 -12.40 -0.70 -5.85
CA ALA A 173 -11.73 -1.68 -6.69
C ALA A 173 -12.25 -3.12 -6.52
N GLY A 174 -13.21 -3.36 -5.63
CA GLY A 174 -13.69 -4.69 -5.29
C GLY A 174 -12.83 -5.42 -4.24
N GLU A 175 -11.78 -4.78 -3.74
CA GLU A 175 -10.94 -5.37 -2.70
C GLU A 175 -11.68 -5.40 -1.36
N PRO A 176 -11.62 -6.50 -0.58
CA PRO A 176 -12.21 -6.59 0.75
C PRO A 176 -11.75 -5.46 1.69
N ARG A 177 -12.71 -4.78 2.30
CA ARG A 177 -12.54 -3.73 3.31
C ARG A 177 -13.66 -3.87 4.33
N ASP A 178 -13.56 -4.93 5.13
CA ASP A 178 -14.64 -5.42 5.97
C ASP A 178 -14.88 -4.54 7.20
N THR A 179 -16.06 -4.66 7.76
CA THR A 179 -16.34 -4.17 9.10
C THR A 179 -16.19 -5.34 10.07
N VAL A 180 -15.42 -5.13 11.13
CA VAL A 180 -15.17 -6.13 12.18
C VAL A 180 -15.73 -5.61 13.49
N ASP A 181 -16.72 -6.32 14.04
CA ASP A 181 -17.29 -6.02 15.35
C ASP A 181 -16.59 -6.87 16.41
N PHE A 182 -15.95 -6.20 17.36
CA PHE A 182 -15.31 -6.78 18.53
C PHE A 182 -16.31 -6.73 19.70
N ASN A 183 -16.77 -7.88 20.16
CA ASN A 183 -17.71 -7.97 21.28
C ASN A 183 -17.06 -8.66 22.47
N GLN A 184 -16.31 -7.91 23.28
CA GLN A 184 -15.52 -8.43 24.38
C GLN A 184 -14.52 -9.50 23.93
N VAL A 185 -13.89 -9.31 22.78
CA VAL A 185 -12.93 -10.25 22.19
C VAL A 185 -11.64 -10.21 22.99
N GLU A 186 -11.15 -11.36 23.40
CA GLU A 186 -9.84 -11.49 24.03
C GLU A 186 -8.74 -11.44 22.98
N ALA A 187 -7.71 -10.65 23.23
CA ALA A 187 -6.55 -10.50 22.37
C ALA A 187 -5.28 -10.75 23.18
N PHE A 188 -4.37 -11.55 22.65
CA PHE A 188 -3.02 -11.63 23.16
C PHE A 188 -2.26 -10.37 22.75
N ALA A 189 -1.61 -9.69 23.70
CA ALA A 189 -0.96 -8.41 23.46
C ALA A 189 0.52 -8.44 23.86
N ALA A 190 1.40 -8.31 22.90
CA ALA A 190 2.83 -8.20 23.14
C ALA A 190 3.30 -6.75 22.98
N PRO A 191 4.17 -6.24 23.88
CA PRO A 191 4.64 -4.87 23.82
C PRO A 191 5.53 -4.64 22.59
N LEU A 192 5.36 -3.48 21.97
CA LEU A 192 6.20 -3.02 20.87
C LEU A 192 7.37 -2.18 21.41
N PRO A 193 8.51 -2.13 20.72
CA PRO A 193 9.58 -1.17 21.01
C PRO A 193 9.07 0.27 20.96
N SER A 194 9.72 1.18 21.69
CA SER A 194 9.26 2.57 21.85
C SER A 194 9.22 3.38 20.54
N ASP A 195 10.01 2.99 19.56
CA ASP A 195 10.04 3.57 18.21
C ASP A 195 8.94 3.00 17.30
N VAL A 196 8.26 1.91 17.70
CA VAL A 196 7.12 1.31 17.00
C VAL A 196 5.81 1.68 17.70
N ASN A 197 5.12 2.68 17.16
CA ASN A 197 3.90 3.24 17.72
C ASN A 197 2.84 3.49 16.64
N LEU A 198 1.66 4.00 17.02
CA LEU A 198 0.56 4.25 16.08
C LEU A 198 0.96 5.22 14.96
N GLN A 199 1.82 6.19 15.24
CA GLN A 199 2.29 7.13 14.23
C GLN A 199 3.21 6.45 13.23
N THR A 200 4.22 5.69 13.69
CA THR A 200 5.12 4.94 12.80
C THR A 200 4.38 3.88 12.00
N PHE A 201 3.37 3.22 12.59
CA PHE A 201 2.46 2.33 11.87
C PHE A 201 1.72 3.06 10.74
N ARG A 202 1.17 4.25 11.00
CA ARG A 202 0.50 5.06 9.98
C ARG A 202 1.45 5.47 8.85
N PHE A 203 2.68 5.89 9.16
CA PHE A 203 3.69 6.20 8.14
C PHE A 203 4.04 4.98 7.30
N ARG A 204 4.20 3.82 7.92
CA ARG A 204 4.49 2.57 7.21
C ARG A 204 3.33 2.16 6.30
N GLY A 205 2.09 2.35 6.73
CA GLY A 205 0.90 2.18 5.89
C GLY A 205 0.87 3.15 4.71
N ALA A 206 1.19 4.42 4.92
CA ALA A 206 1.29 5.41 3.85
C ALA A 206 2.38 5.06 2.83
N LEU A 207 3.54 4.59 3.29
CA LEU A 207 4.64 4.15 2.44
C LEU A 207 4.24 2.94 1.58
N SER A 208 3.58 1.93 2.17
CA SER A 208 3.09 0.76 1.45
C SER A 208 2.10 1.14 0.34
N ARG A 209 1.17 2.06 0.62
CA ARG A 209 0.23 2.57 -0.39
C ARG A 209 0.94 3.40 -1.46
N THR A 210 1.98 4.14 -1.11
CA THR A 210 2.78 4.90 -2.07
C THR A 210 3.47 3.97 -3.08
N ALA A 211 4.04 2.86 -2.63
CA ALA A 211 4.66 1.86 -3.50
C ALA A 211 3.64 1.20 -4.46
N LEU A 212 2.49 0.74 -3.94
CA LEU A 212 1.39 0.21 -4.74
C LEU A 212 0.92 1.21 -5.80
N MET A 213 0.71 2.47 -5.42
CA MET A 213 0.24 3.53 -6.32
C MET A 213 1.27 3.86 -7.39
N ALA A 214 2.56 3.87 -7.08
CA ALA A 214 3.62 4.11 -8.05
C ALA A 214 3.59 3.07 -9.18
N GLY A 215 3.46 1.77 -8.84
CA GLY A 215 3.32 0.69 -9.82
C GLY A 215 2.05 0.81 -10.66
N ALA A 216 0.91 1.09 -10.04
CA ALA A 216 -0.35 1.25 -10.76
C ALA A 216 -0.33 2.44 -11.75
N ILE A 217 0.26 3.58 -11.38
CA ILE A 217 0.41 4.75 -12.26
C ILE A 217 1.34 4.43 -13.42
N GLU A 218 2.44 3.73 -13.15
CA GLU A 218 3.40 3.29 -14.18
C GLU A 218 2.69 2.41 -15.23
N LYS A 219 1.93 1.39 -14.79
CA LYS A 219 1.17 0.51 -15.69
C LYS A 219 0.13 1.27 -16.50
N MET A 220 -0.62 2.17 -15.87
CA MET A 220 -1.59 3.01 -16.58
C MET A 220 -0.95 3.83 -17.71
N SER A 221 0.21 4.42 -17.45
CA SER A 221 0.97 5.18 -18.44
C SER A 221 1.40 4.29 -19.61
N GLN A 222 1.93 3.10 -19.33
CA GLN A 222 2.36 2.14 -20.36
C GLN A 222 1.19 1.64 -21.21
N LEU A 223 0.06 1.27 -20.58
CA LEU A 223 -1.16 0.87 -21.29
C LEU A 223 -1.66 1.98 -22.21
N SER A 224 -1.60 3.24 -21.76
CA SER A 224 -2.02 4.38 -22.58
C SER A 224 -1.13 4.60 -23.80
N VAL A 225 0.18 4.44 -23.64
CA VAL A 225 1.14 4.52 -24.75
C VAL A 225 0.89 3.40 -25.76
N SER A 226 0.75 2.14 -25.30
CA SER A 226 0.49 1.00 -26.18
C SER A 226 -0.83 1.19 -26.93
N TYR A 227 -1.93 1.38 -26.21
CA TYR A 227 -3.25 1.55 -26.82
C TYR A 227 -3.30 2.66 -27.88
N THR A 228 -2.72 3.82 -27.59
CA THR A 228 -2.78 4.96 -28.51
C THR A 228 -1.88 4.80 -29.74
N ASN A 229 -0.84 3.98 -29.66
CA ASN A 229 -0.05 3.60 -30.83
C ASN A 229 -0.76 2.57 -31.72
N ASP A 230 -1.52 1.65 -31.12
CA ASP A 230 -2.23 0.61 -31.85
C ASP A 230 -3.55 1.12 -32.44
N ARG A 231 -4.21 2.07 -31.78
CA ARG A 231 -5.49 2.62 -32.21
C ARG A 231 -5.35 3.58 -33.36
N VAL A 232 -5.87 3.22 -34.55
CA VAL A 232 -5.86 4.07 -35.75
C VAL A 232 -7.20 4.79 -35.93
N GLN A 233 -7.16 6.10 -36.06
CA GLN A 233 -8.29 6.96 -36.44
C GLN A 233 -7.80 8.06 -37.39
N PHE A 234 -8.65 8.50 -38.31
CA PHE A 234 -8.30 9.53 -39.30
C PHE A 234 -7.03 9.19 -40.10
N GLY A 235 -6.82 7.90 -40.40
CA GLY A 235 -5.71 7.39 -41.22
C GLY A 235 -4.35 7.28 -40.52
N ARG A 236 -4.27 7.47 -39.20
CA ARG A 236 -3.01 7.35 -38.44
C ARG A 236 -3.25 6.94 -36.97
N PRO A 237 -2.21 6.41 -36.24
CA PRO A 237 -2.29 6.16 -34.82
C PRO A 237 -2.71 7.41 -34.04
N VAL A 238 -3.60 7.23 -33.03
CA VAL A 238 -4.10 8.38 -32.26
C VAL A 238 -3.00 9.04 -31.45
N ALA A 239 -1.91 8.33 -31.10
CA ALA A 239 -0.70 8.88 -30.49
C ALA A 239 -0.02 9.98 -31.32
N LYS A 240 -0.35 10.14 -32.61
CA LYS A 240 0.20 11.19 -33.47
C LYS A 240 -0.54 12.53 -33.36
N PHE A 241 -1.63 12.61 -32.61
CA PHE A 241 -2.35 13.86 -32.37
C PHE A 241 -1.81 14.58 -31.13
N GLN A 242 -1.52 15.88 -31.24
CA GLN A 242 -0.91 16.68 -30.17
C GLN A 242 -1.71 16.64 -28.87
N ALA A 243 -3.05 16.67 -28.94
CA ALA A 243 -3.89 16.58 -27.76
C ALA A 243 -3.71 15.23 -27.02
N VAL A 244 -3.55 14.12 -27.74
CA VAL A 244 -3.27 12.80 -27.16
C VAL A 244 -1.85 12.76 -26.58
N GLN A 245 -0.86 13.27 -27.32
CA GLN A 245 0.53 13.35 -26.83
C GLN A 245 0.64 14.11 -25.50
N GLN A 246 -0.12 15.18 -25.34
CA GLN A 246 -0.15 15.94 -24.07
C GLN A 246 -0.62 15.07 -22.90
N HIS A 247 -1.64 14.23 -23.09
CA HIS A 247 -2.11 13.31 -22.05
C HIS A 247 -1.09 12.20 -21.74
N LEU A 248 -0.42 11.66 -22.76
CA LEU A 248 0.64 10.67 -22.59
C LEU A 248 1.83 11.24 -21.80
N VAL A 249 2.23 12.48 -22.11
CA VAL A 249 3.30 13.18 -21.37
C VAL A 249 2.93 13.37 -19.90
N TRP A 250 1.71 13.81 -19.60
CA TRP A 250 1.25 13.94 -18.20
C TRP A 250 1.24 12.60 -17.46
N GLY A 251 0.74 11.53 -18.11
CA GLY A 251 0.78 10.19 -17.52
C GLY A 251 2.20 9.71 -17.21
N ALA A 252 3.14 9.91 -18.16
CA ALA A 252 4.55 9.53 -17.98
C ALA A 252 5.27 10.37 -16.89
N GLN A 253 5.00 11.68 -16.83
CA GLN A 253 5.55 12.56 -15.78
C GLN A 253 5.06 12.14 -14.39
N ASP A 254 3.77 11.87 -14.23
CA ASP A 254 3.20 11.44 -12.97
C ASP A 254 3.71 10.06 -12.54
N ALA A 255 3.93 9.14 -13.49
CA ALA A 255 4.53 7.84 -13.23
C ALA A 255 5.99 7.97 -12.71
N ALA A 256 6.80 8.77 -13.41
CA ALA A 256 8.19 9.02 -13.00
C ALA A 256 8.26 9.70 -11.62
N LEU A 257 7.40 10.69 -11.38
CA LEU A 257 7.35 11.42 -10.12
C LEU A 257 6.92 10.54 -8.95
N ALA A 258 5.87 9.74 -9.11
CA ALA A 258 5.38 8.83 -8.07
C ALA A 258 6.42 7.75 -7.73
N ARG A 259 7.08 7.19 -8.75
CA ARG A 259 8.15 6.20 -8.58
C ARG A 259 9.34 6.80 -7.81
N MET A 260 9.87 7.94 -8.25
CA MET A 260 11.00 8.60 -7.58
C MET A 260 10.67 8.94 -6.13
N ALA A 261 9.46 9.43 -5.85
CA ALA A 261 9.02 9.76 -4.50
C ALA A 261 8.95 8.51 -3.62
N ALA A 262 8.39 7.39 -4.13
CA ALA A 262 8.33 6.12 -3.43
C ALA A 262 9.73 5.57 -3.11
N GLU A 263 10.65 5.60 -4.08
CA GLU A 263 12.03 5.16 -3.91
C GLU A 263 12.78 5.98 -2.86
N THR A 264 12.61 7.31 -2.89
CA THR A 264 13.25 8.20 -1.91
C THR A 264 12.73 7.93 -0.51
N ALA A 265 11.41 7.87 -0.34
CA ALA A 265 10.79 7.58 0.95
C ALA A 265 11.16 6.18 1.47
N GLY A 266 11.22 5.18 0.58
CA GLY A 266 11.65 3.83 0.94
C GLY A 266 13.09 3.78 1.46
N ARG A 267 14.02 4.46 0.80
CA ARG A 267 15.43 4.50 1.23
C ARG A 267 15.58 5.15 2.60
N GLU A 268 14.90 6.28 2.85
CA GLU A 268 14.98 6.96 4.14
C GLU A 268 14.28 6.16 5.25
N ALA A 269 13.14 5.55 4.97
CA ALA A 269 12.47 4.63 5.90
C ALA A 269 13.34 3.42 6.26
N ASN A 270 14.08 2.87 5.30
CA ASN A 270 14.99 1.74 5.54
C ASN A 270 16.21 2.12 6.41
N ARG A 271 16.53 3.41 6.48
CA ARG A 271 17.57 3.95 7.39
C ARG A 271 17.06 4.25 8.80
N GLY A 272 15.75 4.06 9.05
CA GLY A 272 15.11 4.27 10.33
C GLY A 272 14.57 5.68 10.56
N ASP A 273 14.66 6.58 9.56
CA ASP A 273 14.11 7.93 9.62
C ASP A 273 13.60 8.30 8.23
N GLY A 274 12.38 8.71 8.09
CA GLY A 274 11.80 8.97 6.76
C GLY A 274 10.41 9.60 6.83
N ALA A 275 10.02 10.13 7.97
CA ALA A 275 8.68 10.66 8.17
C ALA A 275 8.33 11.78 7.18
N PHE A 276 9.27 12.69 6.92
CA PHE A 276 9.08 13.80 5.98
C PHE A 276 8.99 13.30 4.54
N GLU A 277 9.86 12.37 4.15
CA GLU A 277 9.88 11.77 2.82
C GLU A 277 8.65 10.92 2.57
N ILE A 278 8.19 10.12 3.57
CA ILE A 278 6.97 9.33 3.46
C ILE A 278 5.74 10.22 3.29
N ALA A 279 5.61 11.28 4.12
CA ALA A 279 4.50 12.23 4.02
C ALA A 279 4.49 12.94 2.66
N SER A 280 5.67 13.38 2.19
CA SER A 280 5.85 14.02 0.89
C SER A 280 5.51 13.05 -0.25
N ALA A 281 6.02 11.83 -0.20
CA ALA A 281 5.79 10.81 -1.22
C ALA A 281 4.32 10.40 -1.29
N LYS A 282 3.65 10.22 -0.15
CA LYS A 282 2.21 9.90 -0.12
C LYS A 282 1.38 11.03 -0.72
N LEU A 283 1.68 12.29 -0.40
CA LEU A 283 0.99 13.45 -0.99
C LEU A 283 1.23 13.53 -2.50
N ILE A 284 2.47 13.34 -2.95
CA ILE A 284 2.84 13.30 -4.37
C ILE A 284 2.09 12.17 -5.10
N ALA A 285 2.11 10.95 -4.56
CA ALA A 285 1.42 9.81 -5.16
C ALA A 285 -0.10 10.03 -5.23
N ASN A 286 -0.71 10.59 -4.19
CA ASN A 286 -2.12 10.94 -4.18
C ASN A 286 -2.50 11.92 -5.31
N GLN A 287 -1.69 12.95 -5.52
CA GLN A 287 -1.92 13.95 -6.57
C GLN A 287 -1.63 13.38 -7.96
N ALA A 288 -0.54 12.62 -8.10
CA ALA A 288 -0.18 11.93 -9.33
C ALA A 288 -1.28 10.96 -9.78
N ALA A 289 -1.85 10.17 -8.84
CA ALA A 289 -2.96 9.27 -9.12
C ALA A 289 -4.16 9.98 -9.74
N ALA A 290 -4.53 11.15 -9.23
CA ALA A 290 -5.66 11.93 -9.76
C ALA A 290 -5.38 12.43 -11.18
N ARG A 291 -4.17 12.98 -11.42
CA ARG A 291 -3.80 13.54 -12.73
C ARG A 291 -3.60 12.43 -13.77
N ALA A 292 -2.84 11.37 -13.42
CA ALA A 292 -2.61 10.23 -14.29
C ALA A 292 -3.91 9.52 -14.67
N THR A 293 -4.82 9.27 -13.71
CA THR A 293 -6.12 8.68 -14.02
C THR A 293 -6.87 9.51 -15.06
N LYS A 294 -6.98 10.82 -14.84
CA LYS A 294 -7.65 11.72 -15.78
C LYS A 294 -6.98 11.69 -17.16
N ALA A 295 -5.66 11.79 -17.21
CA ALA A 295 -4.90 11.84 -18.47
C ALA A 295 -5.00 10.52 -19.25
N CYS A 296 -4.80 9.37 -18.58
CA CYS A 296 -4.84 8.06 -19.20
C CYS A 296 -6.24 7.71 -19.72
N HIS A 297 -7.30 7.94 -18.93
CA HIS A 297 -8.67 7.74 -19.40
C HIS A 297 -9.00 8.63 -20.59
N GLN A 298 -8.56 9.89 -20.59
CA GLN A 298 -8.77 10.80 -21.71
C GLN A 298 -8.04 10.34 -22.97
N ALA A 299 -6.80 9.80 -22.84
CA ALA A 299 -6.05 9.27 -23.97
C ALA A 299 -6.71 8.05 -24.61
N HIS A 300 -7.38 7.20 -23.81
CA HIS A 300 -8.13 6.04 -24.30
C HIS A 300 -9.50 6.40 -24.89
N GLY A 301 -10.07 7.57 -24.54
CA GLY A 301 -11.43 7.96 -24.94
C GLY A 301 -12.48 6.99 -24.36
N ALA A 302 -13.48 6.63 -25.16
CA ALA A 302 -14.59 5.77 -24.69
C ALA A 302 -14.11 4.40 -24.19
N MET A 303 -13.10 3.79 -24.82
CA MET A 303 -12.56 2.49 -24.42
C MET A 303 -12.01 2.51 -22.99
N GLY A 304 -11.40 3.60 -22.55
CA GLY A 304 -10.91 3.73 -21.18
C GLY A 304 -12.00 3.67 -20.10
N MET A 305 -13.26 3.87 -20.48
CA MET A 305 -14.41 3.84 -19.55
C MET A 305 -15.15 2.50 -19.54
N THR A 306 -14.71 1.53 -20.36
CA THR A 306 -15.34 0.21 -20.44
C THR A 306 -14.65 -0.79 -19.52
N GLN A 307 -15.36 -1.87 -19.18
CA GLN A 307 -14.80 -3.00 -18.44
C GLN A 307 -14.00 -3.97 -19.31
N GLU A 308 -14.05 -3.81 -20.63
CA GLU A 308 -13.33 -4.66 -21.59
C GLU A 308 -11.82 -4.37 -21.62
N TYR A 309 -11.40 -3.20 -21.13
CA TYR A 309 -10.01 -2.79 -21.12
C TYR A 309 -9.48 -2.65 -19.68
N PRO A 310 -8.29 -3.18 -19.35
CA PRO A 310 -7.84 -3.35 -17.96
C PRO A 310 -7.52 -2.03 -17.20
N LEU A 311 -7.66 -0.87 -17.85
CA LEU A 311 -7.35 0.43 -17.23
C LEU A 311 -8.15 0.70 -15.97
N HIS A 312 -9.40 0.23 -15.90
CA HIS A 312 -10.29 0.45 -14.75
C HIS A 312 -9.82 -0.26 -13.48
N HIS A 313 -9.12 -1.40 -13.58
CA HIS A 313 -8.55 -2.09 -12.41
C HIS A 313 -7.58 -1.19 -11.66
N LEU A 314 -6.72 -0.50 -12.41
CA LEU A 314 -5.71 0.41 -11.85
C LEU A 314 -6.35 1.70 -11.32
N SER A 315 -7.23 2.32 -12.08
CA SER A 315 -7.84 3.59 -11.68
C SER A 315 -8.70 3.46 -10.42
N ARG A 316 -9.48 2.38 -10.28
CA ARG A 316 -10.31 2.12 -9.09
C ARG A 316 -9.44 1.89 -7.83
N ARG A 317 -8.31 1.16 -7.97
CA ARG A 317 -7.31 0.99 -6.90
C ARG A 317 -6.68 2.30 -6.50
N LEU A 318 -6.25 3.11 -7.45
CA LEU A 318 -5.66 4.42 -7.18
C LEU A 318 -6.63 5.33 -6.42
N TRP A 319 -7.93 5.36 -6.79
CA TRP A 319 -8.94 6.14 -6.07
C TRP A 319 -9.19 5.63 -4.65
N SER A 320 -9.12 4.31 -4.41
CA SER A 320 -9.25 3.70 -3.08
C SER A 320 -8.01 3.99 -2.22
N TRP A 321 -6.83 3.66 -2.70
CA TRP A 321 -5.57 3.76 -1.95
C TRP A 321 -5.15 5.20 -1.61
N ARG A 322 -5.60 6.20 -2.40
CA ARG A 322 -5.38 7.62 -2.08
C ARG A 322 -5.89 8.05 -0.71
N LYS A 323 -6.92 7.39 -0.20
CA LYS A 323 -7.54 7.74 1.08
C LYS A 323 -7.02 6.90 2.24
N GLU A 324 -6.44 5.75 1.95
CA GLU A 324 -5.91 4.85 2.96
C GLU A 324 -4.62 5.42 3.56
N TYR A 325 -4.50 5.34 4.88
CA TYR A 325 -3.39 5.90 5.68
C TYR A 325 -3.13 7.40 5.45
N GLY A 326 -4.15 8.15 5.14
CA GLY A 326 -4.12 9.61 5.02
C GLY A 326 -4.29 10.13 3.61
N GLY A 327 -5.18 11.12 3.48
CA GLY A 327 -5.47 11.84 2.24
C GLY A 327 -4.63 13.10 2.06
N ASP A 328 -4.90 13.82 0.94
CA ASP A 328 -4.16 15.02 0.54
C ASP A 328 -4.16 16.12 1.63
N ALA A 329 -5.33 16.36 2.25
CA ALA A 329 -5.47 17.40 3.26
C ALA A 329 -4.67 17.09 4.53
N GLU A 330 -4.66 15.82 4.95
CA GLU A 330 -3.97 15.38 6.17
C GLU A 330 -2.46 15.47 6.01
N TRP A 331 -1.92 14.92 4.91
CA TRP A 331 -0.47 14.97 4.67
C TRP A 331 0.00 16.39 4.35
N GLY A 332 -0.81 17.17 3.60
CA GLY A 332 -0.52 18.59 3.36
C GLY A 332 -0.49 19.40 4.65
N ALA A 333 -1.43 19.17 5.58
CA ALA A 333 -1.43 19.83 6.88
C ALA A 333 -0.26 19.40 7.77
N TRP A 334 0.12 18.10 7.73
CA TRP A 334 1.27 17.60 8.48
C TRP A 334 2.58 18.24 7.98
N LEU A 335 2.83 18.23 6.66
CA LEU A 335 3.99 18.87 6.03
C LEU A 335 4.03 20.38 6.30
N GLY A 336 2.88 21.05 6.26
CA GLY A 336 2.76 22.47 6.58
C GLY A 336 3.18 22.76 8.02
N ARG A 337 2.75 21.94 9.00
CA ARG A 337 3.19 22.09 10.40
C ARG A 337 4.70 21.89 10.55
N VAL A 338 5.26 20.88 9.91
CA VAL A 338 6.71 20.65 9.90
C VAL A 338 7.46 21.84 9.32
N ALA A 339 7.03 22.34 8.17
CA ALA A 339 7.67 23.50 7.53
C ALA A 339 7.61 24.75 8.43
N VAL A 340 6.46 25.02 9.05
CA VAL A 340 6.31 26.18 9.97
C VAL A 340 7.18 26.03 11.22
N SER A 341 7.33 24.82 11.76
CA SER A 341 8.17 24.58 12.95
C SER A 341 9.66 24.84 12.70
N GLN A 342 10.13 24.72 11.44
CA GLN A 342 11.53 25.01 11.07
C GLN A 342 11.81 26.49 10.89
N GLY A 343 10.79 27.33 10.78
CA GLY A 343 10.96 28.76 10.49
C GLY A 343 11.49 29.06 9.08
N ALA A 344 11.68 30.33 8.77
CA ALA A 344 12.09 30.76 7.43
C ALA A 344 13.47 30.23 7.02
N ASP A 345 14.42 30.25 7.96
CA ASP A 345 15.81 29.83 7.69
C ASP A 345 15.97 28.31 7.60
N GLY A 346 15.07 27.55 8.27
CA GLY A 346 15.07 26.08 8.24
C GLY A 346 14.36 25.46 7.04
N LEU A 347 13.59 26.24 6.27
CA LEU A 347 12.81 25.70 5.15
C LEU A 347 13.69 25.12 4.02
N TYR A 348 14.73 25.82 3.61
CA TYR A 348 15.62 25.34 2.56
C TYR A 348 16.43 24.10 3.00
N PRO A 349 17.05 24.08 4.20
CA PRO A 349 17.62 22.84 4.74
C PRO A 349 16.65 21.67 4.79
N LEU A 350 15.40 21.88 5.23
CA LEU A 350 14.37 20.83 5.25
C LEU A 350 14.09 20.25 3.86
N ILE A 351 13.94 21.10 2.84
CA ILE A 351 13.66 20.64 1.47
C ILE A 351 14.84 19.84 0.90
N THR A 352 16.07 20.22 1.23
CA THR A 352 17.28 19.60 0.67
C THR A 352 17.83 18.44 1.50
N GLY A 353 17.59 18.44 2.79
CA GLY A 353 18.10 17.45 3.75
C GLY A 353 17.04 16.51 4.33
N GLY A 354 15.76 16.79 4.10
CA GLY A 354 14.65 15.92 4.52
C GLY A 354 14.61 15.69 6.03
N SER A 355 14.21 14.47 6.42
CA SER A 355 14.13 14.03 7.82
C SER A 355 15.46 14.17 8.60
N ALA A 356 16.60 14.10 7.93
CA ALA A 356 17.90 14.25 8.58
C ALA A 356 18.09 15.62 9.28
N VAL A 357 17.32 16.63 8.89
CA VAL A 357 17.37 17.99 9.46
C VAL A 357 16.41 18.15 10.65
N LEU A 358 15.48 17.21 10.81
CA LEU A 358 14.46 17.26 11.88
C LEU A 358 14.96 16.72 13.24
N LYS A 359 16.21 16.31 13.33
CA LYS A 359 16.86 15.74 14.53
C LYS A 359 17.19 16.78 15.57
#